data_ba77f2738cb1d4487ee4ce713e45187a
#
_entry.id   ba77f2738cb1d4487ee4ce713e45187a
#
_cell.length_a   1.000
_cell.length_b   1.000
_cell.length_c   1.000
_cell.angle_alpha   90.00
_cell.angle_beta   90.00
_cell.angle_gamma   90.00
#
_symmetry.space_group_name_H-M   'P 1'
#
loop_
_entity.id
_entity.type
_entity.pdbx_description
1 polymer ?
#
loop_
_entity_poly.entity_id
_entity_poly.type
_entity_poly.pdbx_seq_one_letter_code
_entity_poly.pdbx_strand_id
1 'polypeptide(L)'
;MLFYVLALLGLTVAAAPLASRLLGRDAGWLLSLPLLASAGMAASTYSTEEVHTESVRWMPTIDVNFSLRLDGLSLVFLMLVLVIGAGVLAYSTRYLHHKDTAFYFYICGFAASMAVVVTTDNLMVFYLAWELTTLCSYFLIANSGEKGHQPAIRTLLVTVLGGLFLLGATVIMAINAGTMSISEVIASPMWAENPALLATVAFLIAI
;
A
#
# COMPACT_ATOMS: atom_id res chain seq x y z
N MET A 1 -14.59 5.26 9.04
CA MET A 1 -14.95 4.67 7.72
C MET A 1 -13.75 4.06 7.02
N LEU A 2 -12.60 4.74 6.99
CA LEU A 2 -11.37 4.24 6.34
C LEU A 2 -10.87 2.91 6.93
N PHE A 3 -10.96 2.75 8.25
CA PHE A 3 -10.62 1.46 8.88
C PHE A 3 -11.50 0.30 8.39
N TYR A 4 -12.78 0.54 8.06
CA TYR A 4 -13.63 -0.49 7.49
C TYR A 4 -13.21 -0.86 6.06
N VAL A 5 -12.77 0.12 5.26
CA VAL A 5 -12.18 -0.13 3.93
C VAL A 5 -10.96 -1.04 4.06
N LEU A 6 -10.02 -0.70 4.94
CA LEU A 6 -8.83 -1.53 5.16
C LEU A 6 -9.16 -2.89 5.77
N ALA A 7 -10.12 -2.97 6.70
CA ALA A 7 -10.57 -4.24 7.26
C ALA A 7 -11.18 -5.14 6.17
N LEU A 8 -11.99 -4.59 5.27
CA LEU A 8 -12.55 -5.33 4.14
C LEU A 8 -11.47 -5.83 3.20
N LEU A 9 -10.45 -5.02 2.91
CA LEU A 9 -9.31 -5.42 2.11
C LEU A 9 -8.48 -6.51 2.82
N GLY A 10 -8.21 -6.37 4.11
CA GLY A 10 -7.53 -7.40 4.92
C GLY A 10 -8.28 -8.72 4.95
N LEU A 11 -9.61 -8.68 5.11
CA LEU A 11 -10.47 -9.86 5.01
C LEU A 11 -10.42 -10.49 3.61
N THR A 12 -10.35 -9.66 2.56
CA THR A 12 -10.21 -10.15 1.18
C THR A 12 -8.90 -10.90 0.99
N VAL A 13 -7.79 -10.37 1.52
CA VAL A 13 -6.48 -11.06 1.51
C VAL A 13 -6.56 -12.39 2.25
N ALA A 14 -7.15 -12.41 3.44
CA ALA A 14 -7.29 -13.64 4.24
C ALA A 14 -8.22 -14.67 3.58
N ALA A 15 -9.26 -14.21 2.89
CA ALA A 15 -10.21 -15.08 2.17
C ALA A 15 -9.67 -15.57 0.81
N ALA A 16 -8.69 -14.91 0.22
CA ALA A 16 -8.19 -15.24 -1.12
C ALA A 16 -7.72 -16.70 -1.27
N PRO A 17 -6.97 -17.31 -0.32
CA PRO A 17 -6.58 -18.71 -0.41
C PRO A 17 -7.78 -19.66 -0.35
N LEU A 18 -8.79 -19.36 0.46
CA LEU A 18 -10.00 -20.17 0.57
C LEU A 18 -10.86 -20.05 -0.70
N ALA A 19 -11.08 -18.81 -1.17
CA ALA A 19 -11.83 -18.55 -2.39
C ALA A 19 -11.23 -19.26 -3.59
N SER A 20 -9.89 -19.20 -3.75
CA SER A 20 -9.21 -19.88 -4.86
C SER A 20 -9.26 -21.40 -4.78
N ARG A 21 -9.27 -21.98 -3.56
CA ARG A 21 -9.43 -23.45 -3.39
C ARG A 21 -10.84 -23.92 -3.73
N LEU A 22 -11.86 -23.12 -3.38
CA LEU A 22 -13.28 -23.50 -3.58
C LEU A 22 -13.74 -23.22 -5.01
N LEU A 23 -13.47 -22.03 -5.53
CA LEU A 23 -13.94 -21.59 -6.85
C LEU A 23 -12.90 -21.77 -7.98
N GLY A 24 -11.65 -22.06 -7.62
CA GLY A 24 -10.59 -22.20 -8.62
C GLY A 24 -10.33 -20.88 -9.35
N ARG A 25 -10.44 -20.91 -10.69
CA ARG A 25 -10.23 -19.74 -11.55
C ARG A 25 -11.24 -18.61 -11.31
N ASP A 26 -12.48 -18.95 -10.99
CA ASP A 26 -13.57 -17.97 -10.84
C ASP A 26 -13.47 -17.16 -9.53
N ALA A 27 -12.52 -17.51 -8.67
CA ALA A 27 -12.21 -16.75 -7.45
C ALA A 27 -11.91 -15.27 -7.74
N GLY A 28 -11.33 -14.93 -8.90
CA GLY A 28 -11.06 -13.55 -9.27
C GLY A 28 -12.30 -12.66 -9.33
N TRP A 29 -13.43 -13.19 -9.82
CA TRP A 29 -14.70 -12.45 -9.79
C TRP A 29 -15.19 -12.19 -8.37
N LEU A 30 -15.13 -13.20 -7.51
CA LEU A 30 -15.54 -13.03 -6.11
C LEU A 30 -14.65 -12.03 -5.38
N LEU A 31 -13.33 -12.10 -5.58
CA LEU A 31 -12.36 -11.22 -4.92
C LEU A 31 -12.34 -9.79 -5.47
N SER A 32 -12.83 -9.57 -6.70
CA SER A 32 -12.95 -8.21 -7.25
C SER A 32 -14.09 -7.41 -6.61
N LEU A 33 -15.14 -8.07 -6.12
CA LEU A 33 -16.30 -7.40 -5.51
C LEU A 33 -15.93 -6.60 -4.23
N PRO A 34 -15.17 -7.15 -3.25
CA PRO A 34 -14.74 -6.37 -2.09
C PRO A 34 -13.87 -5.16 -2.45
N LEU A 35 -13.02 -5.25 -3.48
CA LEU A 35 -12.23 -4.10 -3.93
C LEU A 35 -13.13 -3.00 -4.47
N LEU A 36 -14.11 -3.33 -5.31
CA LEU A 36 -15.08 -2.36 -5.83
C LEU A 36 -15.98 -1.80 -4.72
N ALA A 37 -16.38 -2.64 -3.76
CA ALA A 37 -17.13 -2.18 -2.58
C ALA A 37 -16.29 -1.19 -1.75
N SER A 38 -14.99 -1.49 -1.54
CA SER A 38 -14.06 -0.58 -0.87
C SER A 38 -13.90 0.75 -1.61
N ALA A 39 -13.86 0.72 -2.94
CA ALA A 39 -13.83 1.93 -3.77
C ALA A 39 -15.12 2.75 -3.59
N GLY A 40 -16.29 2.11 -3.63
CA GLY A 40 -17.57 2.79 -3.39
C GLY A 40 -17.67 3.38 -1.97
N MET A 41 -17.20 2.67 -0.96
CA MET A 41 -17.14 3.17 0.42
C MET A 41 -16.21 4.39 0.54
N ALA A 42 -15.02 4.33 -0.05
CA ALA A 42 -14.08 5.44 -0.03
C ALA A 42 -14.65 6.68 -0.73
N ALA A 43 -15.28 6.49 -1.90
CA ALA A 43 -15.94 7.58 -2.63
C ALA A 43 -17.09 8.22 -1.83
N SER A 44 -17.88 7.39 -1.13
CA SER A 44 -19.00 7.90 -0.31
C SER A 44 -18.54 8.62 0.97
N THR A 45 -17.32 8.36 1.43
CA THR A 45 -16.74 8.98 2.62
C THR A 45 -16.08 10.33 2.31
N TYR A 46 -15.69 10.53 1.04
CA TYR A 46 -15.00 11.74 0.64
C TYR A 46 -15.92 12.96 0.66
N SER A 47 -15.43 14.05 1.26
CA SER A 47 -16.05 15.38 1.22
C SER A 47 -15.03 16.38 0.67
N THR A 48 -15.50 17.33 -0.12
CA THR A 48 -14.66 18.42 -0.64
C THR A 48 -14.37 19.50 0.40
N GLU A 49 -15.14 19.52 1.48
CA GLU A 49 -15.05 20.56 2.52
C GLU A 49 -14.14 20.16 3.69
N GLU A 50 -14.02 18.86 3.96
CA GLU A 50 -13.26 18.37 5.11
C GLU A 50 -12.37 17.17 4.73
N VAL A 51 -11.12 17.20 5.21
CA VAL A 51 -10.20 16.06 5.12
C VAL A 51 -10.57 15.05 6.19
N HIS A 52 -10.91 13.83 5.77
CA HIS A 52 -11.24 12.75 6.70
C HIS A 52 -9.97 12.13 7.26
N THR A 53 -9.78 12.24 8.59
CA THR A 53 -8.68 11.62 9.31
C THR A 53 -9.21 10.65 10.37
N GLU A 54 -8.62 9.47 10.43
CA GLU A 54 -8.89 8.47 11.45
C GLU A 54 -7.56 8.00 12.03
N SER A 55 -7.42 7.92 13.35
CA SER A 55 -6.19 7.47 13.99
C SER A 55 -6.46 6.50 15.13
N VAL A 56 -5.60 5.49 15.24
CA VAL A 56 -5.58 4.51 16.34
C VAL A 56 -4.16 4.41 16.88
N ARG A 57 -4.00 4.45 18.19
CA ARG A 57 -2.70 4.25 18.83
C ARG A 57 -2.23 2.81 18.60
N TRP A 58 -1.09 2.64 17.95
CA TRP A 58 -0.52 1.32 17.67
C TRP A 58 0.66 1.00 18.58
N MET A 59 1.71 1.83 18.57
CA MET A 59 2.90 1.63 19.39
C MET A 59 3.18 2.88 20.25
N PRO A 60 2.61 2.97 21.47
CA PRO A 60 2.76 4.16 22.32
C PRO A 60 4.21 4.43 22.73
N THR A 61 5.06 3.39 22.80
CA THR A 61 6.46 3.51 23.24
C THR A 61 7.33 4.35 22.32
N ILE A 62 6.99 4.39 21.02
CA ILE A 62 7.73 5.13 20.00
C ILE A 62 6.83 6.16 19.29
N ASP A 63 5.68 6.48 19.88
CA ASP A 63 4.67 7.41 19.39
C ASP A 63 4.20 7.14 17.93
N VAL A 64 4.18 5.86 17.53
CA VAL A 64 3.67 5.47 16.22
C VAL A 64 2.18 5.22 16.32
N ASN A 65 1.42 6.09 15.66
CA ASN A 65 -0.03 5.99 15.51
C ASN A 65 -0.36 5.47 14.11
N PHE A 66 -1.30 4.54 14.04
CA PHE A 66 -1.86 4.12 12.75
C PHE A 66 -2.90 5.17 12.34
N SER A 67 -2.43 6.19 11.61
CA SER A 67 -3.26 7.29 11.14
C SER A 67 -3.54 7.16 9.66
N LEU A 68 -4.80 7.35 9.30
CA LEU A 68 -5.31 7.33 7.93
C LEU A 68 -5.87 8.70 7.59
N ARG A 69 -5.59 9.18 6.39
CA ARG A 69 -6.04 10.45 5.86
C ARG A 69 -6.58 10.24 4.45
N LEU A 70 -7.78 10.77 4.21
CA LEU A 70 -8.40 10.77 2.89
C LEU A 70 -8.61 12.21 2.44
N ASP A 71 -7.75 12.66 1.54
CA ASP A 71 -7.90 13.90 0.79
C ASP A 71 -8.16 13.60 -0.70
N GLY A 72 -8.27 14.63 -1.53
CA GLY A 72 -8.55 14.45 -2.96
C GLY A 72 -7.48 13.63 -3.69
N LEU A 73 -6.20 13.81 -3.33
CA LEU A 73 -5.09 13.07 -3.92
C LEU A 73 -5.13 11.61 -3.51
N SER A 74 -5.27 11.35 -2.21
CA SER A 74 -5.39 9.98 -1.66
C SER A 74 -6.59 9.24 -2.27
N LEU A 75 -7.72 9.92 -2.44
CA LEU A 75 -8.89 9.32 -3.08
C LEU A 75 -8.61 8.88 -4.52
N VAL A 76 -8.00 9.76 -5.34
CA VAL A 76 -7.69 9.44 -6.74
C VAL A 76 -6.78 8.20 -6.83
N PHE A 77 -5.71 8.16 -6.04
CA PHE A 77 -4.80 7.01 -6.02
C PHE A 77 -5.47 5.76 -5.44
N LEU A 78 -6.26 5.88 -4.40
CA LEU A 78 -7.00 4.76 -3.83
C LEU A 78 -7.99 4.17 -4.84
N MET A 79 -8.73 5.01 -5.56
CA MET A 79 -9.62 4.59 -6.65
C MET A 79 -8.86 3.86 -7.75
N LEU A 80 -7.71 4.40 -8.16
CA LEU A 80 -6.87 3.77 -9.17
C LEU A 80 -6.42 2.38 -8.73
N VAL A 81 -5.91 2.24 -7.50
CA VAL A 81 -5.48 0.95 -6.94
C VAL A 81 -6.63 -0.06 -6.89
N LEU A 82 -7.79 0.35 -6.38
CA LEU A 82 -8.93 -0.56 -6.17
C LEU A 82 -9.62 -0.96 -7.47
N VAL A 83 -9.83 -0.02 -8.39
CA VAL A 83 -10.50 -0.29 -9.68
C VAL A 83 -9.60 -1.10 -10.60
N ILE A 84 -8.31 -0.73 -10.72
CA ILE A 84 -7.36 -1.51 -11.53
C ILE A 84 -7.14 -2.88 -10.89
N GLY A 85 -6.98 -2.95 -9.56
CA GLY A 85 -6.84 -4.22 -8.84
C GLY A 85 -8.03 -5.16 -9.06
N ALA A 86 -9.25 -4.64 -9.00
CA ALA A 86 -10.46 -5.40 -9.32
C ALA A 86 -10.48 -5.87 -10.79
N GLY A 87 -10.06 -5.01 -11.73
CA GLY A 87 -9.93 -5.35 -13.14
C GLY A 87 -8.92 -6.46 -13.39
N VAL A 88 -7.76 -6.42 -12.72
CA VAL A 88 -6.73 -7.46 -12.78
C VAL A 88 -7.26 -8.79 -12.23
N LEU A 89 -7.94 -8.78 -11.09
CA LEU A 89 -8.57 -9.98 -10.50
C LEU A 89 -9.63 -10.58 -11.43
N ALA A 90 -10.50 -9.76 -12.02
CA ALA A 90 -11.49 -10.21 -12.98
C ALA A 90 -10.85 -10.79 -14.24
N TYR A 91 -9.81 -10.13 -14.78
CA TYR A 91 -9.07 -10.59 -15.95
C TYR A 91 -8.32 -11.92 -15.68
N SER A 92 -7.76 -12.09 -14.48
CA SER A 92 -6.99 -13.29 -14.10
C SER A 92 -7.81 -14.56 -14.20
N THR A 93 -9.13 -14.50 -14.06
CA THR A 93 -10.04 -15.66 -14.22
C THR A 93 -9.93 -16.30 -15.59
N ARG A 94 -9.63 -15.51 -16.62
CA ARG A 94 -9.47 -15.98 -17.99
C ARG A 94 -8.02 -16.26 -18.38
N TYR A 95 -7.08 -15.55 -17.76
CA TYR A 95 -5.65 -15.64 -18.07
C TYR A 95 -4.99 -16.85 -17.39
N LEU A 96 -5.34 -17.15 -16.14
CA LEU A 96 -4.74 -18.27 -15.41
C LEU A 96 -5.30 -19.61 -15.91
N HIS A 97 -4.41 -20.51 -16.35
CA HIS A 97 -4.77 -21.83 -16.83
C HIS A 97 -4.92 -22.87 -15.70
N HIS A 98 -4.31 -22.61 -14.55
CA HIS A 98 -4.31 -23.45 -13.36
C HIS A 98 -4.81 -22.69 -12.13
N LYS A 99 -5.20 -23.46 -11.08
CA LYS A 99 -5.54 -22.90 -9.76
C LYS A 99 -4.26 -22.36 -9.14
N ASP A 100 -4.13 -21.05 -9.08
CA ASP A 100 -2.99 -20.39 -8.45
C ASP A 100 -3.41 -19.63 -7.21
N THR A 101 -3.41 -20.35 -6.08
CA THR A 101 -3.78 -19.77 -4.77
C THR A 101 -2.81 -18.69 -4.34
N ALA A 102 -1.52 -18.85 -4.64
CA ALA A 102 -0.50 -17.89 -4.27
C ALA A 102 -0.67 -16.57 -5.03
N PHE A 103 -1.01 -16.64 -6.32
CA PHE A 103 -1.30 -15.46 -7.12
C PHE A 103 -2.42 -14.60 -6.50
N TYR A 104 -3.57 -15.20 -6.20
CA TYR A 104 -4.70 -14.47 -5.63
C TYR A 104 -4.37 -13.86 -4.25
N PHE A 105 -3.62 -14.58 -3.42
CA PHE A 105 -3.18 -14.07 -2.13
C PHE A 105 -2.26 -12.84 -2.28
N TYR A 106 -1.22 -12.94 -3.12
CA TYR A 106 -0.25 -11.86 -3.27
C TYR A 106 -0.81 -10.65 -4.01
N ILE A 107 -1.68 -10.82 -5.01
CA ILE A 107 -2.27 -9.69 -5.71
C ILE A 107 -3.27 -8.91 -4.81
N CYS A 108 -4.06 -9.61 -3.99
CA CYS A 108 -4.91 -8.97 -2.99
C CYS A 108 -4.07 -8.29 -1.91
N GLY A 109 -2.99 -8.94 -1.44
CA GLY A 109 -2.03 -8.36 -0.49
C GLY A 109 -1.37 -7.10 -1.04
N PHE A 110 -0.96 -7.12 -2.29
CA PHE A 110 -0.42 -5.94 -2.98
C PHE A 110 -1.42 -4.77 -3.00
N ALA A 111 -2.66 -5.04 -3.42
CA ALA A 111 -3.70 -4.00 -3.47
C ALA A 111 -4.02 -3.43 -2.08
N ALA A 112 -4.09 -4.29 -1.06
CA ALA A 112 -4.31 -3.86 0.32
C ALA A 112 -3.16 -3.00 0.86
N SER A 113 -1.90 -3.41 0.61
CA SER A 113 -0.71 -2.65 1.01
C SER A 113 -0.64 -1.30 0.31
N MET A 114 -0.92 -1.24 -1.00
CA MET A 114 -0.99 0.01 -1.75
C MET A 114 -2.10 0.93 -1.24
N ALA A 115 -3.25 0.38 -0.83
CA ALA A 115 -4.30 1.18 -0.21
C ALA A 115 -3.82 1.84 1.10
N VAL A 116 -3.03 1.12 1.92
CA VAL A 116 -2.40 1.71 3.12
C VAL A 116 -1.38 2.78 2.73
N VAL A 117 -0.50 2.53 1.75
CA VAL A 117 0.49 3.51 1.28
C VAL A 117 -0.15 4.85 0.91
N VAL A 118 -1.27 4.82 0.17
CA VAL A 118 -1.91 6.03 -0.35
C VAL A 118 -2.81 6.74 0.66
N THR A 119 -3.16 6.08 1.76
CA THR A 119 -4.07 6.65 2.77
C THR A 119 -3.41 6.93 4.12
N THR A 120 -2.21 6.42 4.39
CA THR A 120 -1.57 6.63 5.68
C THR A 120 -1.02 8.05 5.83
N ASP A 121 -1.14 8.61 7.04
CA ASP A 121 -0.52 9.86 7.46
C ASP A 121 0.62 9.65 8.47
N ASN A 122 1.25 8.47 8.47
CA ASN A 122 2.36 8.16 9.37
C ASN A 122 3.56 7.62 8.57
N LEU A 123 4.74 8.22 8.75
CA LEU A 123 5.97 7.87 8.03
C LEU A 123 6.38 6.40 8.21
N MET A 124 6.25 5.85 9.43
CA MET A 124 6.63 4.47 9.70
C MET A 124 5.66 3.48 9.06
N VAL A 125 4.35 3.77 9.15
CA VAL A 125 3.31 2.94 8.52
C VAL A 125 3.44 3.00 6.99
N PHE A 126 3.74 4.17 6.44
CA PHE A 126 4.03 4.37 5.02
C PHE A 126 5.17 3.46 4.55
N TYR A 127 6.32 3.49 5.26
CA TYR A 127 7.47 2.67 4.95
C TYR A 127 7.15 1.17 5.03
N LEU A 128 6.50 0.73 6.11
CA LEU A 128 6.13 -0.69 6.28
C LEU A 128 5.17 -1.18 5.20
N ALA A 129 4.18 -0.36 4.83
CA ALA A 129 3.26 -0.70 3.76
C ALA A 129 3.97 -0.74 2.39
N TRP A 130 4.92 0.17 2.15
CA TRP A 130 5.77 0.16 0.96
C TRP A 130 6.58 -1.14 0.85
N GLU A 131 7.28 -1.54 1.92
CA GLU A 131 8.02 -2.81 1.97
C GLU A 131 7.12 -4.02 1.72
N LEU A 132 5.89 -3.99 2.23
CA LEU A 132 4.93 -5.06 1.99
C LEU A 132 4.52 -5.16 0.51
N THR A 133 4.42 -4.03 -0.21
CA THR A 133 4.19 -4.06 -1.67
C THR A 133 5.37 -4.69 -2.41
N THR A 134 6.59 -4.39 -1.98
CA THR A 134 7.83 -4.99 -2.53
C THR A 134 7.84 -6.50 -2.36
N LEU A 135 7.50 -7.00 -1.17
CA LEU A 135 7.40 -8.43 -0.90
C LEU A 135 6.31 -9.11 -1.75
N CYS A 136 5.12 -8.52 -1.83
CA CYS A 136 4.05 -9.05 -2.68
C CYS A 136 4.46 -9.12 -4.15
N SER A 137 5.11 -8.08 -4.67
CA SER A 137 5.63 -8.04 -6.04
C SER A 137 6.68 -9.13 -6.28
N TYR A 138 7.62 -9.30 -5.34
CA TYR A 138 8.61 -10.36 -5.40
C TYR A 138 7.97 -11.74 -5.53
N PHE A 139 7.02 -12.05 -4.66
CA PHE A 139 6.35 -13.36 -4.69
C PHE A 139 5.49 -13.54 -5.94
N LEU A 140 4.86 -12.50 -6.48
CA LEU A 140 4.13 -12.56 -7.73
C LEU A 140 5.05 -12.93 -8.91
N ILE A 141 6.24 -12.32 -8.98
CA ILE A 141 7.23 -12.62 -10.01
C ILE A 141 7.82 -14.02 -9.81
N ALA A 142 8.20 -14.37 -8.57
CA ALA A 142 8.77 -15.67 -8.24
C ALA A 142 7.82 -16.82 -8.54
N ASN A 143 6.50 -16.61 -8.40
CA ASN A 143 5.47 -17.61 -8.66
C ASN A 143 5.16 -17.80 -10.17
N SER A 144 5.77 -17.04 -11.07
CA SER A 144 5.57 -17.15 -12.52
C SER A 144 6.30 -18.34 -13.17
N GLY A 145 6.77 -19.31 -12.39
CA GLY A 145 7.44 -20.54 -12.80
C GLY A 145 8.96 -20.48 -12.66
N GLU A 146 9.64 -21.56 -13.09
CA GLU A 146 11.10 -21.72 -12.90
C GLU A 146 11.94 -20.55 -13.45
N LYS A 147 11.50 -19.93 -14.53
CA LYS A 147 12.17 -18.78 -15.14
C LYS A 147 11.94 -17.46 -14.37
N GLY A 148 10.98 -17.42 -13.46
CA GLY A 148 10.64 -16.24 -12.66
C GLY A 148 11.61 -15.99 -11.50
N HIS A 149 12.31 -17.01 -11.00
CA HIS A 149 13.06 -16.93 -9.76
C HIS A 149 14.26 -15.93 -9.83
N GLN A 150 15.07 -16.00 -10.87
CA GLN A 150 16.20 -15.07 -11.04
C GLN A 150 15.76 -13.61 -11.25
N PRO A 151 14.78 -13.31 -12.14
CA PRO A 151 14.24 -11.97 -12.25
C PRO A 151 13.66 -11.45 -10.92
N ALA A 152 12.93 -12.30 -10.18
CA ALA A 152 12.37 -11.94 -8.88
C ALA A 152 13.44 -11.46 -7.88
N ILE A 153 14.54 -12.22 -7.75
CA ILE A 153 15.65 -11.85 -6.86
C ILE A 153 16.29 -10.52 -7.29
N ARG A 154 16.51 -10.32 -8.58
CA ARG A 154 17.08 -9.06 -9.08
C ARG A 154 16.16 -7.87 -8.78
N THR A 155 14.86 -8.01 -9.03
CA THR A 155 13.87 -6.99 -8.71
C THR A 155 13.87 -6.72 -7.21
N LEU A 156 13.85 -7.76 -6.37
CA LEU A 156 13.89 -7.60 -4.91
C LEU A 156 15.13 -6.82 -4.44
N LEU A 157 16.31 -7.16 -4.95
CA LEU A 157 17.54 -6.47 -4.55
C LEU A 157 17.51 -4.98 -4.90
N VAL A 158 17.02 -4.62 -6.08
CA VAL A 158 16.93 -3.21 -6.50
C VAL A 158 15.86 -2.47 -5.67
N THR A 159 14.69 -3.07 -5.47
CA THR A 159 13.60 -2.43 -4.72
C THR A 159 13.92 -2.31 -3.23
N VAL A 160 14.56 -3.32 -2.63
CA VAL A 160 15.01 -3.23 -1.22
C VAL A 160 16.10 -2.16 -1.06
N LEU A 161 17.01 -2.03 -2.02
CA LEU A 161 18.00 -0.95 -1.99
C LEU A 161 17.32 0.42 -1.99
N GLY A 162 16.33 0.64 -2.89
CA GLY A 162 15.51 1.86 -2.88
C GLY A 162 14.74 2.05 -1.56
N GLY A 163 14.18 0.95 -1.02
CA GLY A 163 13.51 0.96 0.29
C GLY A 163 14.42 1.39 1.44
N LEU A 164 15.70 1.00 1.43
CA LEU A 164 16.68 1.46 2.43
C LEU A 164 16.94 2.97 2.34
N PHE A 165 17.02 3.53 1.14
CA PHE A 165 17.11 4.98 0.95
C PHE A 165 15.84 5.68 1.41
N LEU A 166 14.66 5.13 1.11
CA LEU A 166 13.38 5.64 1.61
C LEU A 166 13.32 5.60 3.15
N LEU A 167 13.80 4.52 3.78
CA LEU A 167 13.93 4.46 5.24
C LEU A 167 14.84 5.56 5.78
N GLY A 168 16.00 5.77 5.15
CA GLY A 168 16.90 6.87 5.51
C GLY A 168 16.20 8.23 5.43
N ALA A 169 15.45 8.48 4.36
CA ALA A 169 14.68 9.71 4.19
C ALA A 169 13.62 9.87 5.29
N THR A 170 12.83 8.83 5.58
CA THR A 170 11.79 8.87 6.61
C THR A 170 12.36 9.13 8.01
N VAL A 171 13.50 8.51 8.35
CA VAL A 171 14.19 8.73 9.62
C VAL A 171 14.70 10.17 9.73
N ILE A 172 15.34 10.69 8.68
CA ILE A 172 15.81 12.08 8.65
C ILE A 172 14.65 13.06 8.81
N MET A 173 13.55 12.84 8.11
CA MET A 173 12.33 13.66 8.22
C MET A 173 11.79 13.64 9.65
N ALA A 174 11.61 12.46 10.24
CA ALA A 174 11.05 12.30 11.58
C ALA A 174 11.91 12.98 12.67
N ILE A 175 13.25 12.84 12.60
CA ILE A 175 14.16 13.45 13.57
C ILE A 175 14.14 14.98 13.47
N ASN A 176 14.15 15.54 12.27
CA ASN A 176 14.19 16.98 12.09
C ASN A 176 12.84 17.67 12.35
N ALA A 177 11.72 16.99 12.03
CA ALA A 177 10.38 17.50 12.29
C ALA A 177 9.90 17.25 13.73
N GLY A 178 10.49 16.27 14.43
CA GLY A 178 10.05 15.85 15.76
C GLY A 178 8.69 15.14 15.77
N THR A 179 8.21 14.67 14.62
CA THR A 179 6.92 14.01 14.46
C THR A 179 6.99 12.90 13.41
N MET A 180 6.10 11.91 13.54
CA MET A 180 5.91 10.84 12.54
C MET A 180 4.75 11.13 11.58
N SER A 181 3.98 12.22 11.79
CA SER A 181 2.86 12.58 10.91
C SER A 181 3.36 13.18 9.61
N ILE A 182 2.97 12.61 8.48
CA ILE A 182 3.36 13.08 7.14
C ILE A 182 2.85 14.51 6.90
N SER A 183 1.61 14.79 7.28
CA SER A 183 1.01 16.12 7.13
C SER A 183 1.73 17.19 7.94
N GLU A 184 2.16 16.88 9.16
CA GLU A 184 2.95 17.80 10.01
C GLU A 184 4.37 17.99 9.47
N VAL A 185 5.00 16.91 8.99
CA VAL A 185 6.32 16.98 8.34
C VAL A 185 6.28 17.89 7.11
N ILE A 186 5.28 17.74 6.25
CA ILE A 186 5.13 18.58 5.05
C ILE A 186 4.90 20.06 5.41
N ALA A 187 4.12 20.32 6.45
CA ALA A 187 3.83 21.67 6.92
C ALA A 187 4.97 22.30 7.75
N SER A 188 6.01 21.54 8.08
CA SER A 188 7.12 21.99 8.93
C SER A 188 7.94 23.11 8.29
N PRO A 189 8.33 24.15 9.04
CA PRO A 189 9.21 25.22 8.56
C PRO A 189 10.64 24.75 8.25
N MET A 190 11.05 23.55 8.68
CA MET A 190 12.39 23.00 8.46
C MET A 190 12.82 22.99 6.99
N TRP A 191 11.86 22.90 6.05
CA TRP A 191 12.15 22.90 4.62
C TRP A 191 12.63 24.25 4.10
N ALA A 192 12.08 25.34 4.64
CA ALA A 192 12.49 26.69 4.30
C ALA A 192 13.80 27.09 5.00
N GLU A 193 13.99 26.62 6.24
CA GLU A 193 15.15 26.95 7.07
C GLU A 193 16.42 26.20 6.62
N ASN A 194 16.26 24.99 6.07
CA ASN A 194 17.39 24.14 5.66
C ASN A 194 17.19 23.54 4.26
N PRO A 195 17.52 24.28 3.19
CA PRO A 195 17.38 23.77 1.82
C PRO A 195 18.32 22.60 1.51
N ALA A 196 19.42 22.41 2.23
CA ALA A 196 20.30 21.25 2.09
C ALA A 196 19.60 19.98 2.62
N LEU A 197 18.80 20.07 3.68
CA LEU A 197 17.98 19.01 4.20
C LEU A 197 16.94 18.57 3.16
N LEU A 198 16.23 19.53 2.55
CA LEU A 198 15.27 19.27 1.48
C LEU A 198 15.94 18.53 0.31
N ALA A 199 17.09 19.01 -0.15
CA ALA A 199 17.83 18.37 -1.24
C ALA A 199 18.26 16.95 -0.89
N THR A 200 18.72 16.70 0.33
CA THR A 200 19.13 15.37 0.80
C THR A 200 17.97 14.40 0.83
N VAL A 201 16.83 14.80 1.41
CA VAL A 201 15.63 13.97 1.49
C VAL A 201 15.08 13.70 0.09
N ALA A 202 14.98 14.73 -0.75
CA ALA A 202 14.55 14.57 -2.15
C ALA A 202 15.44 13.61 -2.94
N PHE A 203 16.76 13.70 -2.75
CA PHE A 203 17.71 12.78 -3.37
C PHE A 203 17.51 11.32 -2.92
N LEU A 204 17.35 11.09 -1.60
CA LEU A 204 17.11 9.76 -1.06
C LEU A 204 15.78 9.15 -1.54
N ILE A 205 14.74 9.95 -1.70
CA ILE A 205 13.44 9.48 -2.22
C ILE A 205 13.50 9.19 -3.73
N ALA A 206 14.37 9.89 -4.46
CA ALA A 206 14.48 9.76 -5.92
C ALA A 206 15.29 8.54 -6.38
N ILE A 207 16.07 7.89 -5.50
CA ILE A 207 16.84 6.67 -5.78
C ILE A 207 15.93 5.44 -5.76
#